data_6965b28fbff164d21e0c57e2191ac983
#
_entry.id   6965b28fbff164d21e0c57e2191ac983
#
_cell.length_a   1.000
_cell.length_b   1.000
_cell.length_c   1.000
_cell.angle_alpha   90.00
_cell.angle_beta   90.00
_cell.angle_gamma   90.00
#
_symmetry.space_group_name_H-M   'P 1'
#
loop_
_entity.id
_entity.type
_entity.pdbx_description
1 polymer ?
#
loop_
_entity_poly.entity_id
_entity_poly.type
_entity_poly.pdbx_seq_one_letter_code
_entity_poly.pdbx_strand_id
1 'polypeptide(L)'
;MLQTKEAMLDEMCSLLGGRAAEELFVGHISTGAMNDLERTTKQAYGMIAFAGMSDKLPNICYYNNAEYQFQKPYSETTAKIMDDEVLRMINEQYERAKKILTEHKEGHAQLAQLLIDREVIFAEDVEKIFGKRPWTSRAEELLEAQMKADAERMAEERARELEAQKAEETKSDAGDGETKADESEGK
;
A
#
# COMPACT_ATOMS: atom_id res chain seq x y z
N MET A 1 -11.26 0.87 -6.23
CA MET A 1 -10.56 0.05 -5.22
C MET A 1 -11.36 0.14 -3.93
N LEU A 2 -11.66 -0.98 -3.27
CA LEU A 2 -12.36 -0.94 -1.97
C LEU A 2 -11.37 -0.51 -0.89
N GLN A 3 -11.79 0.43 -0.03
CA GLN A 3 -11.01 0.89 1.12
C GLN A 3 -11.67 0.40 2.41
N THR A 4 -10.87 -0.06 3.36
CA THR A 4 -11.36 -0.42 4.70
C THR A 4 -11.45 0.81 5.60
N LYS A 5 -12.19 0.71 6.71
CA LYS A 5 -12.27 1.78 7.71
C LYS A 5 -10.89 2.17 8.23
N GLU A 6 -10.06 1.17 8.50
CA GLU A 6 -8.69 1.35 9.00
C GLU A 6 -7.81 2.10 8.00
N ALA A 7 -7.85 1.73 6.72
CA ALA A 7 -7.09 2.41 5.67
C ALA A 7 -7.49 3.87 5.51
N MET A 8 -8.80 4.18 5.63
CA MET A 8 -9.29 5.55 5.59
C MET A 8 -8.84 6.36 6.82
N LEU A 9 -8.85 5.75 8.01
CA LEU A 9 -8.35 6.39 9.23
C LEU A 9 -6.84 6.64 9.17
N ASP A 10 -6.07 5.73 8.58
CA ASP A 10 -4.62 5.92 8.36
C ASP A 10 -4.35 7.08 7.40
N GLU A 11 -5.13 7.19 6.33
CA GLU A 11 -5.05 8.33 5.40
C GLU A 11 -5.37 9.66 6.11
N MET A 12 -6.43 9.71 6.93
CA MET A 12 -6.75 10.90 7.72
C MET A 12 -5.62 11.28 8.69
N CYS A 13 -5.05 10.30 9.39
CA CYS A 13 -3.91 10.51 10.28
C CYS A 13 -2.71 11.09 9.52
N SER A 14 -2.42 10.59 8.32
CA SER A 14 -1.35 11.09 7.46
C SER A 14 -1.59 12.53 7.01
N LEU A 15 -2.82 12.87 6.58
CA LEU A 15 -3.18 14.23 6.17
C LEU A 15 -3.05 15.24 7.32
N LEU A 16 -3.36 14.82 8.56
CA LEU A 16 -3.25 15.65 9.75
C LEU A 16 -1.81 15.80 10.27
N GLY A 17 -0.87 15.00 9.75
CA GLY A 17 0.53 14.99 10.20
C GLY A 17 1.22 16.35 10.07
N GLY A 18 1.01 17.09 8.99
CA GLY A 18 1.56 18.43 8.79
C GLY A 18 1.10 19.41 9.87
N ARG A 19 -0.20 19.46 10.14
CA ARG A 19 -0.78 20.29 11.20
C ARG A 19 -0.26 19.91 12.59
N ALA A 20 -0.14 18.61 12.87
CA ALA A 20 0.40 18.12 14.12
C ALA A 20 1.88 18.48 14.30
N ALA A 21 2.66 18.41 13.22
CA ALA A 21 4.06 18.81 13.23
C ALA A 21 4.24 20.32 13.49
N GLU A 22 3.43 21.19 12.88
CA GLU A 22 3.43 22.62 13.16
C GLU A 22 3.19 22.90 14.66
N GLU A 23 2.18 22.26 15.25
CA GLU A 23 1.88 22.44 16.69
C GLU A 23 3.01 21.96 17.58
N LEU A 24 3.59 20.78 17.30
CA LEU A 24 4.58 20.15 18.17
C LEU A 24 5.99 20.74 18.05
N PHE A 25 6.40 21.13 16.84
CA PHE A 25 7.80 21.49 16.58
C PHE A 25 8.01 22.97 16.28
N VAL A 26 7.00 23.65 15.75
CA VAL A 26 7.05 25.09 15.42
C VAL A 26 6.38 25.93 16.51
N GLY A 27 5.41 25.34 17.25
CA GLY A 27 4.69 25.98 18.35
C GLY A 27 3.57 26.92 17.89
N HIS A 28 3.30 27.00 16.59
CA HIS A 28 2.16 27.73 16.04
C HIS A 28 1.64 27.04 14.78
N ILE A 29 0.36 27.20 14.53
CA ILE A 29 -0.33 26.62 13.37
C ILE A 29 -0.51 27.67 12.27
N SER A 30 -0.45 27.25 11.03
CA SER A 30 -0.58 28.11 9.85
C SER A 30 -1.77 27.71 8.96
N THR A 31 -2.00 28.45 7.89
CA THR A 31 -2.99 28.11 6.86
C THR A 31 -2.52 27.00 5.91
N GLY A 32 -1.28 26.53 6.04
CA GLY A 32 -0.70 25.52 5.15
C GLY A 32 -1.47 24.21 5.10
N ALA A 33 -2.07 23.81 6.22
CA ALA A 33 -2.86 22.58 6.31
C ALA A 33 -4.31 22.70 5.81
N MET A 34 -4.73 23.82 5.22
CA MET A 34 -6.13 24.07 4.86
C MET A 34 -6.70 22.98 3.93
N ASN A 35 -5.97 22.60 2.90
CA ASN A 35 -6.41 21.56 1.96
C ASN A 35 -6.51 20.19 2.61
N ASP A 36 -5.58 19.84 3.50
CA ASP A 36 -5.58 18.56 4.21
C ASP A 36 -6.74 18.49 5.21
N LEU A 37 -7.06 19.58 5.88
CA LEU A 37 -8.23 19.69 6.74
C LEU A 37 -9.53 19.54 5.95
N GLU A 38 -9.64 20.16 4.77
CA GLU A 38 -10.81 20.01 3.88
C GLU A 38 -10.98 18.54 3.46
N ARG A 39 -9.90 17.90 3.00
CA ARG A 39 -9.91 16.49 2.58
C ARG A 39 -10.31 15.58 3.74
N THR A 40 -9.69 15.76 4.90
CA THR A 40 -9.99 14.99 6.12
C THR A 40 -11.45 15.14 6.53
N THR A 41 -11.99 16.37 6.50
CA THR A 41 -13.39 16.64 6.85
C THR A 41 -14.34 15.95 5.85
N LYS A 42 -14.10 16.09 4.55
CA LYS A 42 -14.90 15.41 3.52
C LYS A 42 -14.87 13.89 3.68
N GLN A 43 -13.71 13.33 3.98
CA GLN A 43 -13.54 11.89 4.19
C GLN A 43 -14.30 11.41 5.43
N ALA A 44 -14.22 12.12 6.55
CA ALA A 44 -14.95 11.79 7.77
C ALA A 44 -16.48 11.82 7.54
N TYR A 45 -17.00 12.87 6.90
CA TYR A 45 -18.40 12.91 6.50
C TYR A 45 -18.79 11.77 5.55
N GLY A 46 -17.94 11.45 4.59
CA GLY A 46 -18.15 10.33 3.67
C GLY A 46 -18.24 8.98 4.39
N MET A 47 -17.36 8.74 5.35
CA MET A 47 -17.35 7.51 6.17
C MET A 47 -18.62 7.39 7.00
N ILE A 48 -19.11 8.48 7.59
CA ILE A 48 -20.26 8.48 8.50
C ILE A 48 -21.56 8.51 7.71
N ALA A 49 -21.70 9.47 6.78
CA ALA A 49 -22.99 9.73 6.12
C ALA A 49 -23.27 8.77 4.95
N PHE A 50 -22.24 8.29 4.25
CA PHE A 50 -22.43 7.47 3.04
C PHE A 50 -22.01 6.02 3.22
N ALA A 51 -20.94 5.76 3.96
CA ALA A 51 -20.42 4.41 4.14
C ALA A 51 -20.94 3.71 5.41
N GLY A 52 -21.66 4.42 6.32
CA GLY A 52 -22.21 3.84 7.54
C GLY A 52 -21.12 3.28 8.49
N MET A 53 -19.92 3.90 8.50
CA MET A 53 -18.75 3.42 9.25
C MET A 53 -18.66 4.05 10.66
N SER A 54 -19.73 4.62 11.17
CA SER A 54 -19.82 5.14 12.55
C SER A 54 -20.52 4.15 13.47
N ASP A 55 -20.06 4.05 14.70
CA ASP A 55 -20.67 3.19 15.72
C ASP A 55 -22.02 3.74 16.20
N LYS A 56 -22.25 5.06 16.10
CA LYS A 56 -23.52 5.70 16.45
C LYS A 56 -24.54 5.71 15.32
N LEU A 57 -24.09 5.63 14.07
CA LEU A 57 -24.91 5.60 12.87
C LEU A 57 -24.47 4.44 11.95
N PRO A 58 -24.56 3.18 12.43
CA PRO A 58 -24.05 2.03 11.67
C PRO A 58 -24.98 1.64 10.53
N ASN A 59 -24.39 1.23 9.41
CA ASN A 59 -25.10 0.60 8.30
C ASN A 59 -26.20 1.46 7.65
N ILE A 60 -26.11 2.78 7.79
CA ILE A 60 -27.05 3.74 7.19
C ILE A 60 -26.30 4.56 6.15
N CYS A 61 -26.92 4.80 5.00
CA CYS A 61 -26.44 5.69 3.96
C CYS A 61 -27.42 6.86 3.80
N TYR A 62 -26.97 8.05 4.11
CA TYR A 62 -27.70 9.30 3.93
C TYR A 62 -27.23 9.96 2.63
N TYR A 63 -27.54 9.35 1.49
CA TYR A 63 -27.15 9.93 0.20
C TYR A 63 -28.06 11.13 -0.16
N ASN A 64 -27.44 12.16 -0.71
CA ASN A 64 -28.15 13.32 -1.19
C ASN A 64 -28.54 13.08 -2.64
N ASN A 65 -29.83 12.86 -2.92
CA ASN A 65 -30.32 12.90 -4.29
C ASN A 65 -30.28 14.36 -4.74
N ALA A 66 -29.50 14.65 -5.76
CA ALA A 66 -29.37 16.00 -6.34
C ALA A 66 -30.72 16.62 -6.75
N GLU A 67 -31.77 15.83 -6.92
CA GLU A 67 -33.12 16.26 -7.22
C GLU A 67 -33.84 16.93 -6.04
N TYR A 68 -33.36 16.74 -4.79
CA TYR A 68 -33.96 17.30 -3.57
C TYR A 68 -32.99 18.19 -2.80
N GLN A 69 -32.37 19.16 -3.49
CA GLN A 69 -31.33 20.06 -2.94
C GLN A 69 -31.79 20.92 -1.74
N PHE A 70 -33.08 20.97 -1.41
CA PHE A 70 -33.63 21.87 -0.37
C PHE A 70 -33.92 21.18 0.95
N GLN A 71 -33.86 19.86 1.06
CA GLN A 71 -34.11 19.15 2.30
C GLN A 71 -33.03 18.11 2.60
N LYS A 72 -32.47 18.15 3.80
CA LYS A 72 -31.57 17.12 4.30
C LYS A 72 -32.36 15.80 4.46
N PRO A 73 -31.83 14.63 4.06
CA PRO A 73 -32.51 13.35 4.22
C PRO A 73 -32.53 12.82 5.66
N TYR A 74 -32.23 13.67 6.64
CA TYR A 74 -32.13 13.33 8.05
C TYR A 74 -32.57 14.49 8.94
N SER A 75 -32.94 14.16 10.19
CA SER A 75 -33.39 15.12 11.20
C SER A 75 -32.24 15.97 11.73
N GLU A 76 -32.54 17.10 12.37
CA GLU A 76 -31.53 17.93 13.07
C GLU A 76 -30.81 17.16 14.18
N THR A 77 -31.51 16.24 14.87
CA THR A 77 -30.89 15.36 15.87
C THR A 77 -29.82 14.45 15.22
N THR A 78 -30.12 13.88 14.06
CA THR A 78 -29.16 13.05 13.31
C THR A 78 -28.00 13.89 12.79
N ALA A 79 -28.26 15.12 12.30
CA ALA A 79 -27.22 16.04 11.89
C ALA A 79 -26.21 16.31 13.02
N LYS A 80 -26.72 16.57 14.22
CA LYS A 80 -25.86 16.77 15.40
C LYS A 80 -25.02 15.55 15.73
N ILE A 81 -25.59 14.34 15.65
CA ILE A 81 -24.82 13.09 15.87
C ILE A 81 -23.71 12.95 14.81
N MET A 82 -23.99 13.28 13.53
CA MET A 82 -23.00 13.26 12.48
C MET A 82 -21.85 14.25 12.76
N ASP A 83 -22.17 15.49 13.13
CA ASP A 83 -21.17 16.50 13.43
C ASP A 83 -20.30 16.09 14.62
N ASP A 84 -20.91 15.56 15.69
CA ASP A 84 -20.20 15.07 16.87
C ASP A 84 -19.26 13.89 16.52
N GLU A 85 -19.70 12.96 15.67
CA GLU A 85 -18.89 11.81 15.22
C GLU A 85 -17.75 12.24 14.28
N VAL A 86 -18.00 13.18 13.37
CA VAL A 86 -16.96 13.76 12.50
C VAL A 86 -15.87 14.40 13.35
N LEU A 87 -16.26 15.25 14.30
CA LEU A 87 -15.32 15.92 15.18
C LEU A 87 -14.52 14.92 16.03
N ARG A 88 -15.18 13.91 16.59
CA ARG A 88 -14.53 12.84 17.35
C ARG A 88 -13.50 12.11 16.50
N MET A 89 -13.89 11.66 15.31
CA MET A 89 -13.02 10.89 14.39
C MET A 89 -11.77 11.70 13.99
N ILE A 90 -11.96 12.98 13.63
CA ILE A 90 -10.84 13.87 13.27
C ILE A 90 -9.90 14.06 14.46
N ASN A 91 -10.43 14.35 15.65
CA ASN A 91 -9.63 14.57 16.85
C ASN A 91 -8.85 13.30 17.25
N GLU A 92 -9.45 12.13 17.17
CA GLU A 92 -8.76 10.86 17.44
C GLU A 92 -7.56 10.65 16.49
N GLN A 93 -7.74 10.92 15.20
CA GLN A 93 -6.64 10.78 14.23
C GLN A 93 -5.59 11.90 14.40
N TYR A 94 -5.99 13.09 14.82
CA TYR A 94 -5.07 14.17 15.15
C TYR A 94 -4.18 13.84 16.35
N GLU A 95 -4.77 13.36 17.43
CA GLU A 95 -4.02 12.91 18.61
C GLU A 95 -3.11 11.70 18.28
N ARG A 96 -3.58 10.80 17.42
CA ARG A 96 -2.76 9.69 16.90
C ARG A 96 -1.55 10.21 16.12
N ALA A 97 -1.71 11.20 15.25
CA ALA A 97 -0.63 11.83 14.50
C ALA A 97 0.39 12.48 15.43
N LYS A 98 -0.07 13.24 16.44
CA LYS A 98 0.81 13.84 17.46
C LYS A 98 1.60 12.80 18.23
N LYS A 99 0.97 11.70 18.61
CA LYS A 99 1.62 10.60 19.32
C LYS A 99 2.76 10.00 18.47
N ILE A 100 2.46 9.66 17.21
CA ILE A 100 3.46 9.10 16.27
C ILE A 100 4.66 10.06 16.10
N LEU A 101 4.38 11.35 15.87
CA LEU A 101 5.45 12.35 15.71
C LEU A 101 6.28 12.54 16.98
N THR A 102 5.66 12.44 18.16
CA THR A 102 6.36 12.54 19.44
C THR A 102 7.26 11.33 19.68
N GLU A 103 6.77 10.12 19.40
CA GLU A 103 7.53 8.87 19.53
C GLU A 103 8.71 8.81 18.57
N HIS A 104 8.58 9.42 17.38
CA HIS A 104 9.62 9.44 16.34
C HIS A 104 10.29 10.80 16.16
N LYS A 105 10.31 11.65 17.19
CA LYS A 105 10.83 13.02 17.14
C LYS A 105 12.27 13.12 16.59
N GLU A 106 13.13 12.24 17.04
CA GLU A 106 14.55 12.24 16.61
C GLU A 106 14.68 11.85 15.13
N GLY A 107 13.95 10.83 14.69
CA GLY A 107 13.90 10.43 13.29
C GLY A 107 13.33 11.53 12.39
N HIS A 108 12.28 12.22 12.86
CA HIS A 108 11.72 13.38 12.16
C HIS A 108 12.75 14.49 11.97
N ALA A 109 13.53 14.82 13.01
CA ALA A 109 14.57 15.84 12.93
C ALA A 109 15.70 15.44 11.96
N GLN A 110 16.12 14.17 11.98
CA GLN A 110 17.13 13.65 11.05
C GLN A 110 16.62 13.70 9.60
N LEU A 111 15.36 13.33 9.36
CA LEU A 111 14.76 13.38 8.04
C LEU A 111 14.66 14.81 7.50
N ALA A 112 14.27 15.77 8.36
CA ALA A 112 14.22 17.19 8.01
C ALA A 112 15.60 17.74 7.66
N GLN A 113 16.64 17.41 8.43
CA GLN A 113 18.00 17.82 8.14
C GLN A 113 18.50 17.22 6.82
N LEU A 114 18.24 15.95 6.59
CA LEU A 114 18.63 15.28 5.35
C LEU A 114 17.97 15.94 4.12
N LEU A 115 16.69 16.34 4.26
CA LEU A 115 15.97 17.05 3.19
C LEU A 115 16.56 18.43 2.92
N ILE A 116 16.98 19.17 3.96
CA ILE A 116 17.68 20.46 3.81
C ILE A 116 19.01 20.28 3.09
N ASP A 117 19.77 19.23 3.43
CA ASP A 117 21.10 19.00 2.88
C ASP A 117 21.10 18.48 1.44
N ARG A 118 20.10 17.69 1.06
CA ARG A 118 20.07 16.96 -0.23
C ARG A 118 18.90 17.33 -1.13
N GLU A 119 17.89 18.04 -0.63
CA GLU A 119 16.65 18.40 -1.33
C GLU A 119 15.79 17.20 -1.79
N VAL A 120 16.32 15.97 -1.72
CA VAL A 120 15.65 14.73 -2.14
C VAL A 120 15.89 13.64 -1.10
N ILE A 121 14.85 12.86 -0.80
CA ILE A 121 14.89 11.69 0.10
C ILE A 121 14.38 10.47 -0.66
N PHE A 122 15.08 9.34 -0.51
CA PHE A 122 14.71 8.05 -1.07
C PHE A 122 14.23 7.08 0.02
N ALA A 123 13.60 5.96 -0.39
CA ALA A 123 13.09 4.95 0.51
C ALA A 123 14.17 4.39 1.45
N GLU A 124 15.39 4.22 0.94
CA GLU A 124 16.54 3.72 1.70
C GLU A 124 16.96 4.67 2.82
N ASP A 125 16.78 5.98 2.64
CA ASP A 125 17.08 6.98 3.68
C ASP A 125 16.05 6.90 4.81
N VAL A 126 14.78 6.70 4.46
CA VAL A 126 13.70 6.50 5.44
C VAL A 126 13.91 5.19 6.21
N GLU A 127 14.28 4.10 5.53
CA GLU A 127 14.58 2.82 6.19
C GLU A 127 15.78 2.88 7.14
N LYS A 128 16.80 3.67 6.83
CA LYS A 128 17.95 3.87 7.73
C LYS A 128 17.57 4.57 9.02
N ILE A 129 16.63 5.54 8.94
CA ILE A 129 16.21 6.35 10.09
C ILE A 129 15.16 5.62 10.93
N PHE A 130 14.15 5.00 10.30
CA PHE A 130 12.98 4.43 10.97
C PHE A 130 12.96 2.90 11.00
N GLY A 131 13.93 2.24 10.32
CA GLY A 131 13.94 0.80 10.16
C GLY A 131 13.09 0.33 8.97
N LYS A 132 13.21 -0.96 8.66
CA LYS A 132 12.40 -1.57 7.60
C LYS A 132 10.92 -1.59 7.97
N ARG A 133 10.06 -1.45 6.98
CA ARG A 133 8.61 -1.59 7.16
C ARG A 133 8.28 -2.97 7.74
N PRO A 134 7.35 -3.05 8.72
CA PRO A 134 6.92 -4.33 9.28
C PRO A 134 6.06 -5.17 8.33
N TRP A 135 5.67 -4.62 7.18
CA TRP A 135 4.89 -5.30 6.13
C TRP A 135 5.53 -5.04 4.77
N THR A 136 5.41 -6.01 3.87
CA THR A 136 5.75 -5.86 2.45
C THR A 136 4.69 -5.01 1.73
N SER A 137 5.13 -4.13 0.84
CA SER A 137 4.20 -3.41 -0.02
C SER A 137 3.61 -4.35 -1.07
N ARG A 138 2.38 -4.07 -1.53
CA ARG A 138 1.78 -4.85 -2.63
C ARG A 138 2.65 -4.87 -3.90
N ALA A 139 3.43 -3.83 -4.12
CA ALA A 139 4.37 -3.77 -5.25
C ALA A 139 5.53 -4.75 -5.06
N GLU A 140 6.06 -4.87 -3.85
CA GLU A 140 7.10 -5.86 -3.50
C GLU A 140 6.57 -7.29 -3.60
N GLU A 141 5.37 -7.56 -3.07
CA GLU A 141 4.71 -8.88 -3.20
C GLU A 141 4.51 -9.29 -4.67
N LEU A 142 4.07 -8.34 -5.53
CA LEU A 142 3.90 -8.59 -6.95
C LEU A 142 5.23 -8.84 -7.66
N LEU A 143 6.27 -8.09 -7.29
CA LEU A 143 7.61 -8.26 -7.84
C LEU A 143 8.21 -9.62 -7.45
N GLU A 144 8.09 -10.00 -6.18
CA GLU A 144 8.55 -11.31 -5.68
C GLU A 144 7.80 -12.46 -6.37
N ALA A 145 6.47 -12.34 -6.53
CA ALA A 145 5.66 -13.33 -7.23
C ALA A 145 6.07 -13.44 -8.70
N GLN A 146 6.38 -12.33 -9.36
CA GLN A 146 6.85 -12.32 -10.75
C GLN A 146 8.24 -12.93 -10.89
N MET A 147 9.17 -12.58 -10.02
CA MET A 147 10.53 -13.17 -9.99
C MET A 147 10.48 -14.68 -9.75
N LYS A 148 9.57 -15.15 -8.87
CA LYS A 148 9.38 -16.58 -8.62
C LYS A 148 8.84 -17.31 -9.84
N ALA A 149 7.83 -16.76 -10.51
CA ALA A 149 7.27 -17.32 -11.73
C ALA A 149 8.29 -17.36 -12.88
N ASP A 150 9.11 -16.32 -13.03
CA ASP A 150 10.19 -16.29 -14.03
C ASP A 150 11.28 -17.32 -13.72
N ALA A 151 11.65 -17.49 -12.45
CA ALA A 151 12.61 -18.52 -12.03
C ALA A 151 12.09 -19.94 -12.28
N GLU A 152 10.82 -20.22 -11.98
CA GLU A 152 10.18 -21.50 -12.26
C GLU A 152 10.16 -21.79 -13.77
N ARG A 153 9.80 -20.81 -14.60
CA ARG A 153 9.81 -20.93 -16.06
C ARG A 153 11.22 -21.24 -16.61
N MET A 154 12.23 -20.52 -16.13
CA MET A 154 13.62 -20.78 -16.55
C MET A 154 14.11 -22.14 -16.08
N ALA A 155 13.68 -22.63 -14.93
CA ALA A 155 14.03 -23.97 -14.46
C ALA A 155 13.38 -25.06 -15.32
N GLU A 156 12.12 -24.88 -15.71
CA GLU A 156 11.43 -25.80 -16.64
C GLU A 156 12.08 -25.81 -18.05
N GLU A 157 12.46 -24.64 -18.58
CA GLU A 157 13.15 -24.55 -19.86
C GLU A 157 14.48 -25.30 -19.82
N ARG A 158 15.29 -25.10 -18.79
CA ARG A 158 16.55 -25.83 -18.60
C ARG A 158 16.36 -27.34 -18.47
N ALA A 159 15.31 -27.77 -17.76
CA ALA A 159 15.00 -29.20 -17.63
C ALA A 159 14.64 -29.82 -18.99
N ARG A 160 13.83 -29.12 -19.80
CA ARG A 160 13.47 -29.56 -21.17
C ARG A 160 14.69 -29.63 -22.11
N GLU A 161 15.59 -28.64 -22.04
CA GLU A 161 16.81 -28.64 -22.81
C GLU A 161 17.73 -29.82 -22.43
N LEU A 162 17.83 -30.10 -21.11
CA LEU A 162 18.63 -31.23 -20.61
C LEU A 162 18.05 -32.58 -21.03
N GLU A 163 16.73 -32.72 -21.04
CA GLU A 163 16.05 -33.93 -21.52
C GLU A 163 16.20 -34.09 -23.04
N ALA A 164 16.13 -33.00 -23.79
CA ALA A 164 16.36 -33.02 -25.26
C ALA A 164 17.81 -33.43 -25.59
N GLN A 165 18.80 -32.89 -24.89
CA GLN A 165 20.21 -33.27 -25.06
C GLN A 165 20.45 -34.75 -24.74
N LYS A 166 19.90 -35.28 -23.65
CA LYS A 166 19.99 -36.69 -23.30
C LYS A 166 19.32 -37.61 -24.33
N ALA A 167 18.20 -37.15 -24.92
CA ALA A 167 17.51 -37.90 -25.95
C ALA A 167 18.28 -37.93 -27.29
N GLU A 168 19.07 -36.89 -27.60
CA GLU A 168 19.95 -36.85 -28.76
C GLU A 168 21.21 -37.73 -28.55
N GLU A 169 21.83 -37.71 -27.37
CA GLU A 169 22.97 -38.57 -27.03
C GLU A 169 22.58 -40.04 -27.09
N THR A 170 21.40 -40.43 -26.59
CA THR A 170 20.94 -41.83 -26.66
C THR A 170 20.61 -42.28 -28.08
N LYS A 171 20.29 -41.37 -29.01
CA LYS A 171 20.07 -41.68 -30.43
C LYS A 171 21.37 -41.82 -31.20
N SER A 172 22.42 -41.08 -30.84
CA SER A 172 23.74 -41.20 -31.48
C SER A 172 24.45 -42.49 -31.10
N ASP A 173 24.27 -42.96 -29.87
CA ASP A 173 24.88 -44.20 -29.37
C ASP A 173 24.19 -45.48 -29.91
N ALA A 174 22.92 -45.38 -30.33
CA ALA A 174 22.17 -46.47 -30.96
C ALA A 174 22.45 -46.60 -32.49
N GLY A 175 23.06 -45.58 -33.12
CA GLY A 175 23.37 -45.57 -34.56
C GLY A 175 24.71 -46.20 -34.94
N ASP A 176 25.65 -46.40 -34.00
CA ASP A 176 26.98 -46.95 -34.26
C ASP A 176 27.11 -48.47 -34.09
N GLY A 177 26.01 -49.17 -33.76
CA GLY A 177 25.94 -50.60 -33.52
C GLY A 177 25.57 -51.49 -34.72
N GLU A 178 25.18 -50.94 -35.90
CA GLU A 178 24.61 -51.72 -37.00
C GLU A 178 25.48 -51.85 -38.26
N THR A 179 26.77 -51.53 -38.24
CA THR A 179 27.63 -51.67 -39.36
C THR A 179 28.90 -52.53 -39.11
N LYS A 180 28.71 -53.75 -38.57
CA LYS A 180 29.75 -54.78 -38.56
C LYS A 180 29.16 -56.20 -38.45
N ALA A 181 28.45 -56.67 -39.48
CA ALA A 181 28.20 -58.10 -39.72
C ALA A 181 27.66 -58.29 -41.09
N ASP A 182 28.50 -58.22 -42.10
CA ASP A 182 28.37 -59.01 -43.39
C ASP A 182 29.57 -58.82 -44.26
N GLU A 183 30.62 -59.61 -44.02
CA GLU A 183 31.63 -59.95 -44.96
C GLU A 183 32.52 -61.08 -44.43
N SER A 184 32.02 -62.33 -44.51
CA SER A 184 32.84 -63.49 -44.61
C SER A 184 31.99 -64.76 -44.83
N GLU A 185 31.59 -65.02 -46.09
CA GLU A 185 31.51 -66.39 -46.63
C GLU A 185 31.40 -66.33 -48.15
N GLY A 186 32.46 -66.83 -48.79
CA GLY A 186 32.44 -67.00 -50.23
C GLY A 186 33.81 -67.34 -50.81
N LYS A 187 34.42 -68.49 -50.39
CA LYS A 187 34.95 -69.47 -51.26
C LYS A 187 35.68 -70.59 -50.52
#